data_e896a0941a112b22bbc466572d519ad8
#
_entry.id   e896a0941a112b22bbc466572d519ad8
#
_cell.length_a   1.000
_cell.length_b   1.000
_cell.length_c   1.000
_cell.angle_alpha   90.00
_cell.angle_beta   90.00
_cell.angle_gamma   90.00
#
_symmetry.space_group_name_H-M   'P 1'
#
loop_
_entity.id
_entity.type
_entity.pdbx_description
1 polymer ?
#
loop_
_entity_poly.entity_id
_entity_poly.type
_entity_poly.pdbx_seq_one_letter_code
_entity_poly.pdbx_strand_id
1 'polypeptide(L)'
;MKGTVRENCSAVRQSRWLNVVCLLVLPLLDMTLMEWVHRGSFSVEFWTQQFAPHAWSFLFGWLFLVFVYGVLCMAFGRHWPAQLILSVVCFGFGAATYLKLQMRGEPLLPWDFSQLGEFFGVASKVSLSIPWHFFAAGACFAVLCALSIWVKLPPFARRGRLRAAGAALNLVLLGALCFGVLLQQNVCEFFGIWPDMWMQDRYYRNHGIVTGFVTNLRVLNITAPDGYSEETVQQLAEETQQAAAQRQPLFSGSYALAVQESEQETQPHIIYLMNESFWDVTRLEGIEYDRELT
;
A
#
# COMPACT_ATOMS: atom_id res chain seq x y z
N MET A 1 49.40 -30.86 -5.25
CA MET A 1 47.98 -31.19 -5.26
C MET A 1 47.18 -30.72 -4.03
N LYS A 2 47.75 -30.61 -2.81
CA LYS A 2 47.01 -30.16 -1.59
C LYS A 2 46.74 -28.64 -1.58
N GLY A 3 47.52 -27.80 -2.23
CA GLY A 3 47.32 -26.34 -2.32
C GLY A 3 46.09 -25.93 -3.13
N THR A 4 45.95 -26.50 -4.32
CA THR A 4 44.86 -26.20 -5.28
C THR A 4 43.46 -26.61 -4.75
N VAL A 5 43.36 -27.68 -3.92
CA VAL A 5 42.09 -28.10 -3.31
C VAL A 5 41.66 -27.14 -2.20
N ARG A 6 42.63 -26.63 -1.44
CA ARG A 6 42.37 -25.68 -0.32
C ARG A 6 41.99 -24.30 -0.83
N GLU A 7 42.61 -23.81 -1.90
CA GLU A 7 42.26 -22.56 -2.58
C GLU A 7 40.88 -22.63 -3.24
N ASN A 8 40.56 -23.74 -3.92
CA ASN A 8 39.23 -23.96 -4.49
C ASN A 8 38.13 -24.05 -3.42
N CYS A 9 38.39 -24.69 -2.27
CA CYS A 9 37.45 -24.74 -1.16
C CYS A 9 37.21 -23.36 -0.53
N SER A 10 38.25 -22.52 -0.40
CA SER A 10 38.12 -21.17 0.13
C SER A 10 37.35 -20.24 -0.83
N ALA A 11 37.60 -20.31 -2.12
CA ALA A 11 36.89 -19.56 -3.15
C ALA A 11 35.40 -19.94 -3.24
N VAL A 12 35.08 -21.24 -3.18
CA VAL A 12 33.68 -21.72 -3.16
C VAL A 12 32.96 -21.30 -1.87
N ARG A 13 33.64 -21.31 -0.72
CA ARG A 13 33.08 -20.85 0.56
C ARG A 13 32.85 -19.35 0.55
N GLN A 14 33.78 -18.57 0.03
CA GLN A 14 33.66 -17.13 -0.11
C GLN A 14 32.52 -16.75 -1.06
N SER A 15 32.34 -17.47 -2.16
CA SER A 15 31.26 -17.31 -3.11
C SER A 15 29.86 -17.56 -2.49
N ARG A 16 29.73 -18.56 -1.62
CA ARG A 16 28.45 -18.84 -0.92
C ARG A 16 28.08 -17.75 0.07
N TRP A 17 29.04 -17.25 0.81
CA TRP A 17 28.83 -16.11 1.72
C TRP A 17 28.39 -14.86 0.96
N LEU A 18 29.02 -14.59 -0.15
CA LEU A 18 28.67 -13.44 -0.98
C LEU A 18 27.22 -13.52 -1.49
N ASN A 19 26.77 -14.71 -1.90
CA ASN A 19 25.37 -14.93 -2.30
C ASN A 19 24.39 -14.66 -1.14
N VAL A 20 24.72 -15.09 0.08
CA VAL A 20 23.87 -14.83 1.27
C VAL A 20 23.85 -13.34 1.59
N VAL A 21 25.01 -12.68 1.56
CA VAL A 21 25.10 -11.24 1.79
C VAL A 21 24.28 -10.47 0.74
N CYS A 22 24.40 -10.81 -0.54
CA CYS A 22 23.60 -10.19 -1.58
C CYS A 22 22.10 -10.47 -1.42
N LEU A 23 21.71 -11.67 -0.98
CA LEU A 23 20.31 -12.02 -0.73
C LEU A 23 19.67 -11.13 0.37
N LEU A 24 20.45 -10.69 1.33
CA LEU A 24 19.97 -9.85 2.43
C LEU A 24 20.13 -8.35 2.13
N VAL A 25 21.27 -7.96 1.58
CA VAL A 25 21.62 -6.54 1.41
C VAL A 25 20.92 -5.90 0.22
N LEU A 26 20.79 -6.59 -0.92
CA LEU A 26 20.17 -5.99 -2.10
C LEU A 26 18.69 -5.64 -1.86
N PRO A 27 17.84 -6.50 -1.29
CA PRO A 27 16.47 -6.11 -0.94
C PRO A 27 16.39 -5.00 0.10
N LEU A 28 17.37 -4.90 1.02
CA LEU A 28 17.44 -3.79 1.99
C LEU A 28 17.71 -2.46 1.27
N LEU A 29 18.63 -2.46 0.31
CA LEU A 29 18.92 -1.27 -0.48
C LEU A 29 17.73 -0.89 -1.37
N ASP A 30 17.08 -1.86 -2.02
CA ASP A 30 15.86 -1.60 -2.82
C ASP A 30 14.74 -1.02 -1.94
N MET A 31 14.50 -1.56 -0.75
CA MET A 31 13.54 -1.03 0.20
C MET A 31 13.89 0.40 0.61
N THR A 32 15.16 0.64 0.94
CA THR A 32 15.62 1.98 1.34
C THR A 32 15.45 3.01 0.22
N LEU A 33 15.77 2.64 -1.01
CA LEU A 33 15.57 3.51 -2.17
C LEU A 33 14.09 3.75 -2.45
N MET A 34 13.24 2.75 -2.32
CA MET A 34 11.79 2.88 -2.45
C MET A 34 11.22 3.85 -1.41
N GLU A 35 11.63 3.74 -0.14
CA GLU A 35 11.26 4.66 0.93
C GLU A 35 11.79 6.07 0.66
N TRP A 36 12.98 6.20 0.08
CA TRP A 36 13.52 7.51 -0.31
C TRP A 36 12.70 8.17 -1.41
N VAL A 37 12.29 7.44 -2.43
CA VAL A 37 11.39 7.94 -3.48
C VAL A 37 10.09 8.46 -2.86
N HIS A 38 9.50 7.70 -1.93
CA HIS A 38 8.26 8.06 -1.26
C HIS A 38 8.40 9.29 -0.36
N ARG A 39 9.46 9.37 0.46
CA ARG A 39 9.62 10.39 1.51
C ARG A 39 10.38 11.63 1.06
N GLY A 40 11.21 11.50 0.03
CA GLY A 40 12.12 12.54 -0.45
C GLY A 40 13.40 12.70 0.38
N SER A 41 13.38 12.38 1.67
CA SER A 41 14.55 12.47 2.56
C SER A 41 14.38 11.59 3.80
N PHE A 42 15.51 11.25 4.42
CA PHE A 42 15.55 10.61 5.74
C PHE A 42 15.98 11.64 6.79
N SER A 43 15.01 12.33 7.35
CA SER A 43 15.23 13.33 8.40
C SER A 43 15.51 12.69 9.76
N VAL A 44 15.92 13.50 10.75
CA VAL A 44 16.04 13.06 12.15
C VAL A 44 14.69 12.56 12.66
N GLU A 45 13.60 13.21 12.25
CA GLU A 45 12.24 12.81 12.60
C GLU A 45 11.90 11.40 12.10
N PHE A 46 12.32 11.05 10.86
CA PHE A 46 12.19 9.69 10.36
C PHE A 46 12.81 8.67 11.31
N TRP A 47 14.05 8.90 11.73
CA TRP A 47 14.78 7.94 12.58
C TRP A 47 14.19 7.82 13.98
N THR A 48 13.75 8.93 14.58
CA THR A 48 13.32 8.98 15.98
C THR A 48 11.84 8.71 16.19
N GLN A 49 10.98 9.16 15.27
CA GLN A 49 9.52 9.09 15.43
C GLN A 49 8.86 8.02 14.56
N GLN A 50 9.46 7.65 13.42
CA GLN A 50 8.89 6.69 12.50
C GLN A 50 9.63 5.34 12.56
N PHE A 51 10.94 5.32 12.30
CA PHE A 51 11.70 4.08 12.23
C PHE A 51 11.88 3.42 13.61
N ALA A 52 12.42 4.12 14.60
CA ALA A 52 12.76 3.51 15.89
C ALA A 52 11.55 2.92 16.64
N PRO A 53 10.39 3.62 16.74
CA PRO A 53 9.20 3.06 17.38
C PRO A 53 8.57 1.90 16.59
N HIS A 54 8.75 1.87 15.26
CA HIS A 54 8.09 0.92 14.36
C HIS A 54 9.09 -0.01 13.65
N ALA A 55 10.25 -0.27 14.26
CA ALA A 55 11.33 -1.06 13.65
C ALA A 55 10.89 -2.46 13.20
N TRP A 56 9.94 -3.08 13.89
CA TRP A 56 9.36 -4.37 13.50
C TRP A 56 8.66 -4.31 12.14
N SER A 57 7.97 -3.21 11.84
CA SER A 57 7.31 -3.03 10.55
C SER A 57 8.31 -3.00 9.40
N PHE A 58 9.39 -2.23 9.57
CA PHE A 58 10.45 -2.17 8.56
C PHE A 58 11.19 -3.51 8.43
N LEU A 59 11.39 -4.23 9.55
CA LEU A 59 11.96 -5.58 9.52
C LEU A 59 11.07 -6.54 8.73
N PHE A 60 9.77 -6.55 8.95
CA PHE A 60 8.84 -7.41 8.23
C PHE A 60 8.77 -7.04 6.75
N GLY A 61 8.76 -5.74 6.40
CA GLY A 61 8.84 -5.28 5.01
C GLY A 61 10.12 -5.73 4.32
N TRP A 62 11.26 -5.63 5.00
CA TRP A 62 12.52 -6.14 4.48
C TRP A 62 12.51 -7.66 4.30
N LEU A 63 12.03 -8.43 5.28
CA LEU A 63 11.92 -9.90 5.17
C LEU A 63 11.00 -10.31 4.01
N PHE A 64 9.90 -9.59 3.81
CA PHE A 64 9.02 -9.81 2.66
C PHE A 64 9.79 -9.68 1.35
N LEU A 65 10.55 -8.59 1.16
CA LEU A 65 11.38 -8.40 -0.03
C LEU A 65 12.50 -9.43 -0.15
N VAL A 66 13.13 -9.85 0.96
CA VAL A 66 14.14 -10.92 0.97
C VAL A 66 13.55 -12.23 0.44
N PHE A 67 12.37 -12.63 0.88
CA PHE A 67 11.74 -13.86 0.41
C PHE A 67 11.29 -13.77 -1.05
N VAL A 68 10.72 -12.64 -1.47
CA VAL A 68 10.40 -12.37 -2.89
C VAL A 68 11.66 -12.43 -3.74
N TYR A 69 12.72 -11.76 -3.32
CA TYR A 69 14.01 -11.78 -4.01
C TYR A 69 14.61 -13.18 -4.06
N GLY A 70 14.50 -13.96 -2.97
CA GLY A 70 14.92 -15.35 -2.90
C GLY A 70 14.19 -16.23 -3.92
N VAL A 71 12.86 -16.07 -4.06
CA VAL A 71 12.08 -16.76 -5.10
C VAL A 71 12.59 -16.41 -6.49
N LEU A 72 12.78 -15.12 -6.78
CA LEU A 72 13.27 -14.64 -8.07
C LEU A 72 14.68 -15.17 -8.36
N CYS A 73 15.60 -15.12 -7.38
CA CYS A 73 16.95 -15.66 -7.52
C CYS A 73 16.94 -17.16 -7.81
N MET A 74 16.08 -17.92 -7.18
CA MET A 74 15.93 -19.35 -7.43
C MET A 74 15.28 -19.64 -8.80
N ALA A 75 14.28 -18.85 -9.19
CA ALA A 75 13.63 -18.95 -10.49
C ALA A 75 14.63 -18.74 -11.63
N PHE A 76 15.37 -17.65 -11.59
CA PHE A 76 16.36 -17.32 -12.64
C PHE A 76 17.71 -18.02 -12.44
N GLY A 77 18.02 -18.48 -11.22
CA GLY A 77 19.31 -19.05 -10.86
C GLY A 77 20.46 -18.05 -10.79
N ARG A 78 20.19 -16.76 -10.92
CA ARG A 78 21.17 -15.67 -10.94
C ARG A 78 20.61 -14.44 -10.23
N HIS A 79 21.48 -13.63 -9.65
CA HIS A 79 21.09 -12.40 -8.96
C HIS A 79 20.62 -11.29 -9.93
N TRP A 80 21.30 -11.08 -11.06
CA TRP A 80 21.05 -9.91 -11.88
C TRP A 80 19.62 -9.79 -12.45
N PRO A 81 18.96 -10.87 -12.96
CA PRO A 81 17.58 -10.71 -13.44
C PRO A 81 16.59 -10.53 -12.27
N ALA A 82 16.86 -11.18 -11.13
CA ALA A 82 16.08 -10.98 -9.93
C ALA A 82 16.17 -9.54 -9.41
N GLN A 83 17.40 -8.96 -9.41
CA GLN A 83 17.66 -7.58 -9.03
C GLN A 83 16.94 -6.60 -9.95
N LEU A 84 17.03 -6.82 -11.26
CA LEU A 84 16.35 -5.95 -12.23
C LEU A 84 14.83 -5.88 -11.97
N ILE A 85 14.20 -7.05 -11.78
CA ILE A 85 12.75 -7.11 -11.51
C ILE A 85 12.42 -6.45 -10.19
N LEU A 86 13.15 -6.77 -9.10
CA LEU A 86 12.90 -6.21 -7.79
C LEU A 86 13.08 -4.69 -7.80
N SER A 87 14.17 -4.18 -8.39
CA SER A 87 14.42 -2.74 -8.47
C SER A 87 13.35 -2.00 -9.27
N VAL A 88 12.89 -2.54 -10.40
CA VAL A 88 11.82 -1.94 -11.20
C VAL A 88 10.51 -1.90 -10.41
N VAL A 89 10.17 -2.99 -9.71
CA VAL A 89 8.97 -3.06 -8.88
C VAL A 89 9.06 -2.07 -7.72
N CYS A 90 10.17 -2.05 -6.96
CA CYS A 90 10.35 -1.15 -5.83
C CYS A 90 10.32 0.33 -6.27
N PHE A 91 11.01 0.67 -7.37
CA PHE A 91 10.95 2.03 -7.90
C PHE A 91 9.54 2.41 -8.34
N GLY A 92 8.85 1.51 -9.05
CA GLY A 92 7.47 1.72 -9.49
C GLY A 92 6.50 1.93 -8.32
N PHE A 93 6.61 1.12 -7.26
CA PHE A 93 5.79 1.28 -6.05
C PHE A 93 6.07 2.59 -5.32
N GLY A 94 7.34 2.93 -5.12
CA GLY A 94 7.72 4.20 -4.50
C GLY A 94 7.22 5.40 -5.29
N ALA A 95 7.39 5.36 -6.62
CA ALA A 95 6.94 6.40 -7.54
C ALA A 95 5.41 6.53 -7.55
N ALA A 96 4.69 5.42 -7.68
CA ALA A 96 3.22 5.42 -7.69
C ALA A 96 2.66 5.94 -6.37
N THR A 97 3.23 5.52 -5.23
CA THR A 97 2.84 6.02 -3.90
C THR A 97 3.08 7.52 -3.78
N TYR A 98 4.24 8.01 -4.19
CA TYR A 98 4.55 9.45 -4.16
C TYR A 98 3.59 10.25 -5.04
N LEU A 99 3.38 9.82 -6.30
CA LEU A 99 2.51 10.52 -7.23
C LEU A 99 1.04 10.54 -6.76
N LYS A 100 0.55 9.42 -6.23
CA LYS A 100 -0.80 9.35 -5.69
C LYS A 100 -0.98 10.26 -4.48
N LEU A 101 0.02 10.34 -3.59
CA LEU A 101 0.02 11.28 -2.47
C LEU A 101 -0.07 12.74 -2.93
N GLN A 102 0.64 13.10 -4.01
CA GLN A 102 0.55 14.44 -4.59
C GLN A 102 -0.84 14.76 -5.15
N MET A 103 -1.54 13.78 -5.68
CA MET A 103 -2.84 13.95 -6.35
C MET A 103 -4.03 13.86 -5.40
N ARG A 104 -3.98 12.91 -4.43
CA ARG A 104 -5.14 12.55 -3.60
C ARG A 104 -4.86 12.61 -2.09
N GLY A 105 -3.61 12.85 -1.68
CA GLY A 105 -3.23 12.81 -0.26
C GLY A 105 -3.16 11.40 0.33
N GLU A 106 -3.26 10.36 -0.48
CA GLU A 106 -3.24 8.95 -0.05
C GLU A 106 -2.15 8.16 -0.76
N PRO A 107 -1.50 7.17 -0.09
CA PRO A 107 -0.52 6.29 -0.71
C PRO A 107 -1.18 5.30 -1.69
N LEU A 108 -0.36 4.52 -2.41
CA LEU A 108 -0.84 3.43 -3.24
C LEU A 108 -1.42 2.32 -2.36
N LEU A 109 -2.68 1.98 -2.57
CA LEU A 109 -3.44 1.02 -1.78
C LEU A 109 -3.79 -0.22 -2.63
N PRO A 110 -4.01 -1.40 -2.01
CA PRO A 110 -4.30 -2.61 -2.76
C PRO A 110 -5.53 -2.52 -3.67
N TRP A 111 -6.56 -1.78 -3.29
CA TRP A 111 -7.77 -1.61 -4.10
C TRP A 111 -7.61 -0.66 -5.28
N ASP A 112 -6.54 0.13 -5.34
CA ASP A 112 -6.27 1.00 -6.50
C ASP A 112 -6.03 0.21 -7.78
N PHE A 113 -5.59 -1.04 -7.65
CA PHE A 113 -5.38 -1.89 -8.82
C PHE A 113 -6.67 -2.21 -9.58
N SER A 114 -7.83 -2.15 -8.92
CA SER A 114 -9.13 -2.28 -9.59
C SER A 114 -9.53 -1.03 -10.37
N GLN A 115 -8.92 0.12 -10.08
CA GLN A 115 -9.23 1.43 -10.65
C GLN A 115 -8.12 1.98 -11.59
N LEU A 116 -7.15 1.13 -11.99
CA LEU A 116 -6.01 1.55 -12.82
C LEU A 116 -6.43 2.24 -14.13
N GLY A 117 -7.54 1.80 -14.75
CA GLY A 117 -8.04 2.39 -15.97
C GLY A 117 -8.45 3.86 -15.81
N GLU A 118 -9.08 4.20 -14.69
CA GLU A 118 -9.49 5.57 -14.37
C GLU A 118 -8.30 6.46 -14.02
N PHE A 119 -7.31 5.89 -13.34
CA PHE A 119 -6.09 6.59 -12.95
C PHE A 119 -5.36 7.19 -14.16
N PHE A 120 -5.19 6.43 -15.24
CA PHE A 120 -4.53 6.92 -16.44
C PHE A 120 -5.30 8.05 -17.14
N GLY A 121 -6.63 8.04 -17.07
CA GLY A 121 -7.48 9.10 -17.59
C GLY A 121 -7.31 10.43 -16.84
N VAL A 122 -7.10 10.38 -15.54
CA VAL A 122 -6.91 11.56 -14.68
C VAL A 122 -5.46 12.05 -14.70
N ALA A 123 -4.48 11.15 -14.67
CA ALA A 123 -3.07 11.47 -14.64
C ALA A 123 -2.61 12.35 -15.81
N SER A 124 -3.24 12.19 -16.98
CA SER A 124 -2.96 13.01 -18.17
C SER A 124 -3.40 14.47 -18.03
N LYS A 125 -4.27 14.79 -17.08
CA LYS A 125 -4.86 16.13 -16.87
C LYS A 125 -4.23 16.90 -15.71
N VAL A 126 -3.37 16.27 -14.94
CA VAL A 126 -2.73 16.86 -13.75
C VAL A 126 -1.27 17.19 -14.05
N SER A 127 -0.85 18.42 -13.73
CA SER A 127 0.56 18.79 -13.78
C SER A 127 1.28 18.21 -12.57
N LEU A 128 2.02 17.10 -12.76
CA LEU A 128 2.80 16.47 -11.73
C LEU A 128 4.19 17.12 -11.62
N SER A 129 4.59 17.52 -10.43
CA SER A 129 5.95 17.95 -10.15
C SER A 129 6.81 16.75 -9.79
N ILE A 130 7.77 16.39 -10.67
CA ILE A 130 8.71 15.30 -10.42
C ILE A 130 9.97 15.90 -9.77
N PRO A 131 10.22 15.62 -8.49
CA PRO A 131 11.35 16.18 -7.77
C PRO A 131 12.67 15.50 -8.17
N TRP A 132 13.79 16.19 -7.94
CA TRP A 132 15.14 15.72 -8.33
C TRP A 132 15.51 14.35 -7.70
N HIS A 133 15.03 14.07 -6.49
CA HIS A 133 15.34 12.80 -5.80
C HIS A 133 14.78 11.57 -6.53
N PHE A 134 13.75 11.71 -7.36
CA PHE A 134 13.29 10.64 -8.25
C PHE A 134 14.37 10.20 -9.23
N PHE A 135 15.01 11.16 -9.88
CA PHE A 135 16.09 10.88 -10.83
C PHE A 135 17.31 10.30 -10.13
N ALA A 136 17.64 10.82 -8.95
CA ALA A 136 18.74 10.31 -8.14
C ALA A 136 18.47 8.87 -7.66
N ALA A 137 17.27 8.57 -7.17
CA ALA A 137 16.89 7.22 -6.79
C ALA A 137 16.89 6.26 -7.98
N GLY A 138 16.33 6.69 -9.13
CA GLY A 138 16.37 5.93 -10.37
C GLY A 138 17.80 5.60 -10.81
N ALA A 139 18.72 6.56 -10.73
CA ALA A 139 20.15 6.33 -10.99
C ALA A 139 20.76 5.32 -10.00
N CYS A 140 20.42 5.39 -8.69
CA CYS A 140 20.87 4.42 -7.70
C CYS A 140 20.34 3.00 -8.00
N PHE A 141 19.07 2.84 -8.36
CA PHE A 141 18.52 1.56 -8.80
C PHE A 141 19.24 1.03 -10.04
N ALA A 142 19.52 1.89 -11.03
CA ALA A 142 20.29 1.50 -12.21
C ALA A 142 21.71 1.05 -11.87
N VAL A 143 22.38 1.72 -10.92
CA VAL A 143 23.70 1.33 -10.41
C VAL A 143 23.63 -0.02 -9.71
N LEU A 144 22.64 -0.29 -8.87
CA LEU A 144 22.46 -1.61 -8.23
C LEU A 144 22.29 -2.72 -9.27
N CYS A 145 21.47 -2.48 -10.30
CA CYS A 145 21.32 -3.42 -11.42
C CYS A 145 22.63 -3.64 -12.16
N ALA A 146 23.35 -2.56 -12.50
CA ALA A 146 24.65 -2.64 -13.18
C ALA A 146 25.69 -3.42 -12.36
N LEU A 147 25.76 -3.16 -11.04
CA LEU A 147 26.64 -3.88 -10.12
C LEU A 147 26.27 -5.36 -10.06
N SER A 148 25.00 -5.72 -10.02
CA SER A 148 24.57 -7.12 -10.00
C SER A 148 24.93 -7.89 -11.27
N ILE A 149 24.99 -7.20 -12.42
CA ILE A 149 25.46 -7.75 -13.70
C ILE A 149 26.99 -7.87 -13.69
N TRP A 150 27.69 -6.84 -13.21
CA TRP A 150 29.15 -6.74 -13.27
C TRP A 150 29.82 -7.74 -12.32
N VAL A 151 29.31 -7.94 -11.11
CA VAL A 151 29.92 -8.81 -10.08
C VAL A 151 29.89 -10.30 -10.47
N LYS A 152 29.07 -10.71 -11.44
CA LYS A 152 28.97 -12.09 -11.97
C LYS A 152 28.92 -13.15 -10.89
N LEU A 153 28.06 -12.94 -9.88
CA LEU A 153 27.88 -13.91 -8.79
C LEU A 153 27.55 -15.30 -9.37
N PRO A 154 28.09 -16.38 -8.77
CA PRO A 154 27.82 -17.73 -9.22
C PRO A 154 26.33 -18.07 -9.05
N PRO A 155 25.79 -18.96 -9.88
CA PRO A 155 24.40 -19.39 -9.76
C PRO A 155 24.14 -20.06 -8.42
N PHE A 156 22.97 -19.84 -7.82
CA PHE A 156 22.58 -20.36 -6.52
C PHE A 156 22.66 -21.90 -6.42
N ALA A 157 22.22 -22.59 -7.46
CA ALA A 157 22.33 -24.02 -7.57
C ALA A 157 22.40 -24.46 -9.04
N ARG A 158 23.25 -25.43 -9.33
CA ARG A 158 23.35 -26.00 -10.68
C ARG A 158 22.21 -26.99 -10.97
N ARG A 159 21.67 -27.64 -9.93
CA ARG A 159 20.60 -28.66 -10.06
C ARG A 159 19.24 -28.00 -9.99
N GLY A 160 18.38 -28.23 -10.98
CA GLY A 160 17.01 -27.68 -11.04
C GLY A 160 16.16 -28.04 -9.82
N ARG A 161 16.30 -29.27 -9.29
CA ARG A 161 15.57 -29.71 -8.08
C ARG A 161 15.93 -28.89 -6.83
N LEU A 162 17.21 -28.54 -6.65
CA LEU A 162 17.65 -27.69 -5.52
C LEU A 162 17.14 -26.26 -5.66
N ARG A 163 17.07 -25.75 -6.87
CA ARG A 163 16.49 -24.43 -7.14
C ARG A 163 14.98 -24.42 -6.85
N ALA A 164 14.27 -25.45 -7.32
CA ALA A 164 12.84 -25.60 -7.04
C ALA A 164 12.57 -25.70 -5.52
N ALA A 165 13.36 -26.49 -4.79
CA ALA A 165 13.26 -26.60 -3.34
C ALA A 165 13.56 -25.27 -2.64
N GLY A 166 14.58 -24.52 -3.11
CA GLY A 166 14.89 -23.19 -2.57
C GLY A 166 13.79 -22.18 -2.86
N ALA A 167 13.19 -22.20 -4.06
CA ALA A 167 12.05 -21.34 -4.37
C ALA A 167 10.82 -21.70 -3.51
N ALA A 168 10.51 -22.98 -3.37
CA ALA A 168 9.42 -23.45 -2.51
C ALA A 168 9.62 -23.05 -1.05
N LEU A 169 10.85 -23.16 -0.52
CA LEU A 169 11.17 -22.71 0.85
C LEU A 169 10.91 -21.21 1.01
N ASN A 170 11.37 -20.37 0.08
CA ASN A 170 11.13 -18.92 0.15
C ASN A 170 9.63 -18.60 0.03
N LEU A 171 8.87 -19.31 -0.80
CA LEU A 171 7.42 -19.15 -0.90
C LEU A 171 6.70 -19.55 0.40
N VAL A 172 7.12 -20.63 1.05
CA VAL A 172 6.56 -21.05 2.35
C VAL A 172 6.87 -20.01 3.41
N LEU A 173 8.11 -19.50 3.46
CA LEU A 173 8.49 -18.44 4.41
C LEU A 173 7.75 -17.12 4.14
N LEU A 174 7.58 -16.75 2.88
CA LEU A 174 6.77 -15.60 2.48
C LEU A 174 5.30 -15.79 2.91
N GLY A 175 4.73 -16.96 2.65
CA GLY A 175 3.38 -17.31 3.09
C GLY A 175 3.24 -17.28 4.61
N ALA A 176 4.22 -17.83 5.35
CA ALA A 176 4.23 -17.79 6.80
C ALA A 176 4.32 -16.34 7.33
N LEU A 177 5.13 -15.49 6.72
CA LEU A 177 5.21 -14.07 7.06
C LEU A 177 3.89 -13.34 6.75
N CYS A 178 3.32 -13.55 5.57
CA CYS A 178 2.07 -12.91 5.18
C CYS A 178 0.89 -13.38 6.05
N PHE A 179 0.61 -14.68 6.03
CA PHE A 179 -0.59 -15.24 6.70
C PHE A 179 -0.40 -15.42 8.21
N GLY A 180 0.81 -15.60 8.70
CA GLY A 180 1.10 -15.79 10.12
C GLY A 180 1.35 -14.47 10.87
N VAL A 181 1.75 -13.39 10.17
CA VAL A 181 2.09 -12.10 10.80
C VAL A 181 1.30 -10.97 10.17
N LEU A 182 1.59 -10.60 8.92
CA LEU A 182 1.13 -9.33 8.32
C LEU A 182 -0.39 -9.28 8.09
N LEU A 183 -1.03 -10.41 7.83
CA LEU A 183 -2.47 -10.50 7.63
C LEU A 183 -3.23 -10.86 8.92
N GLN A 184 -2.55 -11.09 10.04
CA GLN A 184 -3.16 -11.36 11.35
C GLN A 184 -3.22 -10.07 12.16
N GLN A 185 -4.42 -9.58 12.44
CA GLN A 185 -4.60 -8.33 13.16
C GLN A 185 -3.98 -8.38 14.56
N ASN A 186 -4.29 -9.39 15.35
CA ASN A 186 -3.79 -9.52 16.71
C ASN A 186 -2.25 -9.59 16.79
N VAL A 187 -1.61 -10.22 15.78
CA VAL A 187 -0.16 -10.31 15.70
C VAL A 187 0.44 -8.96 15.30
N CYS A 188 -0.16 -8.27 14.33
CA CYS A 188 0.26 -6.92 13.95
C CYS A 188 0.16 -5.96 15.15
N GLU A 189 -0.93 -5.98 15.88
CA GLU A 189 -1.15 -5.16 17.07
C GLU A 189 -0.12 -5.43 18.16
N PHE A 190 0.23 -6.70 18.39
CA PHE A 190 1.29 -7.08 19.32
C PHE A 190 2.65 -6.44 18.97
N PHE A 191 2.95 -6.29 17.67
CA PHE A 191 4.16 -5.62 17.18
C PHE A 191 4.00 -4.10 17.01
N GLY A 192 2.90 -3.52 17.48
CA GLY A 192 2.64 -2.08 17.37
C GLY A 192 2.25 -1.63 15.96
N ILE A 193 1.77 -2.54 15.11
CA ILE A 193 1.30 -2.23 13.75
C ILE A 193 -0.22 -2.09 13.78
N TRP A 194 -0.68 -0.86 13.98
CA TRP A 194 -2.09 -0.51 14.07
C TRP A 194 -2.57 0.04 12.74
N PRO A 195 -3.50 -0.67 12.05
CA PRO A 195 -4.06 -0.16 10.81
C PRO A 195 -4.83 1.14 11.06
N ASP A 196 -4.45 2.19 10.37
CA ASP A 196 -5.17 3.46 10.39
C ASP A 196 -5.89 3.63 9.04
N MET A 197 -7.18 3.30 9.00
CA MET A 197 -7.99 3.38 7.78
C MET A 197 -8.25 4.81 7.33
N TRP A 198 -8.18 5.77 8.27
CA TRP A 198 -8.51 7.16 8.01
C TRP A 198 -7.29 7.99 7.59
N MET A 199 -6.11 7.64 8.11
CA MET A 199 -4.86 8.38 7.87
C MET A 199 -3.81 7.47 7.24
N GLN A 200 -4.08 6.99 6.03
CA GLN A 200 -3.21 6.04 5.32
C GLN A 200 -1.81 6.62 5.02
N ASP A 201 -1.70 7.93 4.76
CA ASP A 201 -0.39 8.59 4.60
C ASP A 201 0.47 8.43 5.87
N ARG A 202 -0.11 8.72 7.04
CA ARG A 202 0.56 8.56 8.33
C ARG A 202 0.91 7.10 8.60
N TYR A 203 0.01 6.18 8.24
CA TYR A 203 0.24 4.76 8.41
C TYR A 203 1.46 4.27 7.61
N TYR A 204 1.55 4.65 6.34
CA TYR A 204 2.68 4.30 5.48
C TYR A 204 3.98 4.99 5.90
N ARG A 205 3.91 6.22 6.39
CA ARG A 205 5.09 6.89 6.96
C ARG A 205 5.64 6.18 8.19
N ASN A 206 4.79 5.66 9.05
CA ASN A 206 5.20 4.98 10.27
C ASN A 206 5.67 3.54 10.02
N HIS A 207 5.02 2.81 9.13
CA HIS A 207 5.22 1.37 8.96
C HIS A 207 5.96 0.99 7.67
N GLY A 208 6.24 1.94 6.78
CA GLY A 208 6.86 1.71 5.48
C GLY A 208 5.88 1.21 4.43
N ILE A 209 6.26 1.39 3.15
CA ILE A 209 5.39 1.07 1.99
C ILE A 209 5.03 -0.42 1.96
N VAL A 210 6.01 -1.32 2.11
CA VAL A 210 5.78 -2.77 1.96
C VAL A 210 4.80 -3.27 3.02
N THR A 211 5.07 -2.97 4.29
CA THR A 211 4.22 -3.40 5.40
C THR A 211 2.86 -2.74 5.32
N GLY A 212 2.80 -1.43 5.05
CA GLY A 212 1.54 -0.70 4.87
C GLY A 212 0.69 -1.29 3.76
N PHE A 213 1.29 -1.61 2.61
CA PHE A 213 0.56 -2.20 1.49
C PHE A 213 0.06 -3.63 1.79
N VAL A 214 0.94 -4.51 2.31
CA VAL A 214 0.58 -5.91 2.56
C VAL A 214 -0.47 -6.04 3.66
N THR A 215 -0.37 -5.26 4.73
CA THR A 215 -1.37 -5.28 5.81
C THR A 215 -2.74 -4.78 5.35
N ASN A 216 -2.78 -3.83 4.43
CA ASN A 216 -4.03 -3.34 3.83
C ASN A 216 -4.73 -4.36 2.91
N LEU A 217 -4.06 -5.44 2.49
CA LEU A 217 -4.73 -6.55 1.77
C LEU A 217 -5.86 -7.18 2.57
N ARG A 218 -5.84 -7.07 3.90
CA ARG A 218 -6.93 -7.54 4.77
C ARG A 218 -8.27 -6.90 4.46
N VAL A 219 -8.23 -5.64 4.08
CA VAL A 219 -9.44 -4.85 3.78
C VAL A 219 -10.15 -5.33 2.51
N LEU A 220 -9.44 -6.03 1.62
CA LEU A 220 -10.05 -6.63 0.43
C LEU A 220 -10.98 -7.81 0.76
N ASN A 221 -10.84 -8.40 1.94
CA ASN A 221 -11.67 -9.52 2.38
C ASN A 221 -12.70 -9.03 3.40
N ILE A 222 -13.74 -8.36 2.90
CA ILE A 222 -14.87 -7.91 3.72
C ILE A 222 -15.76 -9.13 3.95
N THR A 223 -15.78 -9.63 5.17
CA THR A 223 -16.75 -10.63 5.61
C THR A 223 -18.09 -9.94 5.84
N ALA A 224 -19.16 -10.51 5.27
CA ALA A 224 -20.50 -10.03 5.57
C ALA A 224 -20.77 -10.11 7.09
N PRO A 225 -21.45 -9.13 7.70
CA PRO A 225 -21.85 -9.21 9.09
C PRO A 225 -22.71 -10.46 9.36
N ASP A 226 -22.69 -10.93 10.62
CA ASP A 226 -23.54 -12.03 11.02
C ASP A 226 -25.01 -11.67 10.78
N GLY A 227 -25.76 -12.58 10.12
CA GLY A 227 -27.16 -12.35 9.77
C GLY A 227 -27.37 -11.55 8.47
N TYR A 228 -26.31 -11.20 7.73
CA TYR A 228 -26.45 -10.57 6.42
C TYR A 228 -26.87 -11.62 5.38
N SER A 229 -28.12 -11.51 4.92
CA SER A 229 -28.67 -12.30 3.83
C SER A 229 -29.56 -11.44 2.96
N GLU A 230 -29.83 -11.89 1.72
CA GLU A 230 -30.73 -11.16 0.82
C GLU A 230 -32.13 -11.03 1.40
N GLU A 231 -32.63 -12.08 2.09
CA GLU A 231 -33.92 -12.05 2.77
C GLU A 231 -33.95 -11.02 3.91
N THR A 232 -32.89 -10.94 4.71
CA THR A 232 -32.79 -9.96 5.81
C THR A 232 -32.78 -8.52 5.29
N VAL A 233 -32.09 -8.29 4.17
CA VAL A 233 -32.06 -6.96 3.52
C VAL A 233 -33.45 -6.61 2.97
N GLN A 234 -34.16 -7.55 2.34
CA GLN A 234 -35.52 -7.32 1.85
C GLN A 234 -36.49 -7.04 2.99
N GLN A 235 -36.43 -7.82 4.09
CA GLN A 235 -37.25 -7.58 5.28
C GLN A 235 -37.02 -6.19 5.88
N LEU A 236 -35.74 -5.78 6.03
CA LEU A 236 -35.39 -4.45 6.50
C LEU A 236 -35.89 -3.33 5.56
N ALA A 237 -35.83 -3.57 4.25
CA ALA A 237 -36.36 -2.63 3.26
C ALA A 237 -37.88 -2.47 3.37
N GLU A 238 -38.62 -3.60 3.51
CA GLU A 238 -40.08 -3.60 3.72
C GLU A 238 -40.47 -2.92 5.04
N GLU A 239 -39.81 -3.25 6.14
CA GLU A 239 -40.01 -2.62 7.45
C GLU A 239 -39.76 -1.10 7.40
N THR A 240 -38.69 -0.69 6.70
CA THR A 240 -38.32 0.72 6.52
C THR A 240 -39.37 1.46 5.69
N GLN A 241 -39.91 0.84 4.63
CA GLN A 241 -40.97 1.41 3.82
C GLN A 241 -42.26 1.55 4.61
N GLN A 242 -42.64 0.55 5.41
CA GLN A 242 -43.81 0.61 6.28
C GLN A 242 -43.64 1.68 7.37
N ALA A 243 -42.46 1.77 7.99
CA ALA A 243 -42.15 2.81 8.96
C ALA A 243 -42.17 4.23 8.33
N ALA A 244 -41.70 4.38 7.09
CA ALA A 244 -41.72 5.62 6.36
C ALA A 244 -43.16 6.06 6.02
N ALA A 245 -44.04 5.10 5.63
CA ALA A 245 -45.44 5.37 5.37
C ALA A 245 -46.23 5.81 6.63
N GLN A 246 -45.79 5.43 7.84
CA GLN A 246 -46.37 5.81 9.10
C GLN A 246 -45.80 7.10 9.69
N ARG A 247 -44.67 7.58 9.18
CA ARG A 247 -44.07 8.84 9.65
C ARG A 247 -44.84 10.02 9.08
N GLN A 248 -45.29 10.90 9.99
CA GLN A 248 -45.73 12.22 9.59
C GLN A 248 -44.58 12.93 8.88
N PRO A 249 -44.83 13.65 7.77
CA PRO A 249 -43.78 14.38 7.07
C PRO A 249 -43.08 15.32 8.08
N LEU A 250 -41.75 15.25 8.09
CA LEU A 250 -40.87 16.08 8.96
C LEU A 250 -41.10 17.59 8.79
N PHE A 251 -41.74 17.96 7.69
CA PHE A 251 -42.11 19.34 7.35
C PHE A 251 -43.64 19.47 7.28
N SER A 252 -44.30 19.62 8.42
CA SER A 252 -45.68 20.06 8.49
C SER A 252 -45.78 21.60 8.37
N GLY A 253 -45.32 22.16 7.30
CA GLY A 253 -45.40 23.59 7.04
C GLY A 253 -45.95 23.86 5.65
N SER A 254 -46.12 25.12 5.31
CA SER A 254 -46.64 25.63 4.03
C SER A 254 -46.00 25.04 2.78
N TYR A 255 -44.84 24.39 2.91
CA TYR A 255 -44.13 23.72 1.80
C TYR A 255 -44.81 22.40 1.38
N ALA A 256 -45.34 21.62 2.34
CA ALA A 256 -46.06 20.38 2.06
C ALA A 256 -47.43 20.66 1.40
N LEU A 257 -48.05 21.78 1.77
CA LEU A 257 -49.29 22.23 1.16
C LEU A 257 -49.10 22.74 -0.26
N ALA A 258 -47.98 23.43 -0.53
CA ALA A 258 -47.68 23.92 -1.87
C ALA A 258 -47.42 22.80 -2.88
N VAL A 259 -46.91 21.63 -2.44
CA VAL A 259 -46.68 20.45 -3.32
C VAL A 259 -48.02 19.71 -3.57
N GLN A 260 -48.98 19.74 -2.66
CA GLN A 260 -50.28 19.11 -2.85
C GLN A 260 -51.24 19.93 -3.76
N GLU A 261 -51.04 21.25 -3.86
CA GLU A 261 -51.88 22.12 -4.67
C GLU A 261 -51.41 22.26 -6.12
N SER A 262 -50.23 21.79 -6.47
CA SER A 262 -49.75 21.80 -7.86
C SER A 262 -50.20 20.55 -8.60
N GLU A 263 -51.42 20.58 -9.16
CA GLU A 263 -51.90 19.59 -10.15
C GLU A 263 -51.19 19.68 -11.49
N GLN A 264 -50.08 20.37 -11.58
CA GLN A 264 -49.27 20.42 -12.79
C GLN A 264 -48.25 19.31 -12.85
N GLU A 265 -48.23 18.54 -13.93
CA GLU A 265 -47.33 17.44 -14.29
C GLU A 265 -45.83 17.83 -14.40
N THR A 266 -45.37 18.87 -13.76
CA THR A 266 -43.96 19.22 -13.69
C THR A 266 -43.31 18.43 -12.57
N GLN A 267 -42.54 17.43 -12.97
CA GLN A 267 -41.70 16.68 -12.01
C GLN A 267 -40.82 17.65 -11.21
N PRO A 268 -40.81 17.59 -9.87
CA PRO A 268 -40.00 18.46 -9.07
C PRO A 268 -38.50 18.15 -9.31
N HIS A 269 -37.69 19.19 -9.40
CA HIS A 269 -36.24 19.03 -9.37
C HIS A 269 -35.83 18.63 -7.95
N ILE A 270 -35.28 17.40 -7.79
CA ILE A 270 -34.75 16.93 -6.52
C ILE A 270 -33.27 17.24 -6.47
N ILE A 271 -32.87 18.12 -5.57
CA ILE A 271 -31.46 18.47 -5.35
C ILE A 271 -31.02 17.78 -4.05
N TYR A 272 -30.10 16.82 -4.17
CA TYR A 272 -29.42 16.23 -3.03
C TYR A 272 -28.17 17.04 -2.72
N LEU A 273 -28.15 17.72 -1.58
CA LEU A 273 -26.94 18.37 -1.06
C LEU A 273 -26.31 17.46 -0.02
N MET A 274 -25.22 16.78 -0.42
CA MET A 274 -24.42 16.01 0.54
C MET A 274 -23.46 16.96 1.25
N ASN A 275 -23.67 17.19 2.51
CA ASN A 275 -22.75 17.96 3.35
C ASN A 275 -21.90 16.99 4.18
N GLU A 276 -20.74 16.60 3.64
CA GLU A 276 -19.85 15.61 4.27
C GLU A 276 -19.19 16.12 5.55
N SER A 277 -19.08 17.43 5.70
CA SER A 277 -18.48 18.05 6.87
C SER A 277 -19.43 19.13 7.40
N PHE A 278 -20.26 18.77 8.38
CA PHE A 278 -21.05 19.76 9.07
C PHE A 278 -20.15 20.61 9.95
N TRP A 279 -19.68 21.73 9.39
CA TRP A 279 -18.82 22.67 10.09
C TRP A 279 -19.55 23.99 10.26
N ASP A 280 -19.48 24.51 11.48
CA ASP A 280 -20.08 25.79 11.84
C ASP A 280 -19.27 26.93 11.23
N VAL A 281 -19.74 27.47 10.12
CA VAL A 281 -19.07 28.54 9.39
C VAL A 281 -18.97 29.85 10.18
N THR A 282 -19.80 30.01 11.25
CA THR A 282 -19.76 31.19 12.12
C THR A 282 -18.46 31.27 12.92
N ARG A 283 -17.66 30.18 12.98
CA ARG A 283 -16.33 30.14 13.62
C ARG A 283 -15.21 30.68 12.76
N LEU A 284 -15.49 31.07 11.51
CA LEU A 284 -14.48 31.73 10.67
C LEU A 284 -14.30 33.18 11.10
N GLU A 285 -13.12 33.50 11.59
CA GLU A 285 -12.76 34.86 11.94
C GLU A 285 -12.66 35.73 10.65
N GLY A 286 -13.26 36.93 10.70
CA GLY A 286 -13.18 37.90 9.61
C GLY A 286 -14.25 37.77 8.54
N ILE A 287 -15.26 36.93 8.72
CA ILE A 287 -16.44 36.84 7.84
C ILE A 287 -17.65 37.39 8.60
N GLU A 288 -18.28 38.42 8.04
CA GLU A 288 -19.58 38.92 8.51
C GLU A 288 -20.69 38.26 7.69
N TYR A 289 -21.68 37.72 8.39
CA TYR A 289 -22.85 37.10 7.76
C TYR A 289 -24.02 38.08 7.79
N ASP A 290 -24.74 38.22 6.69
CA ASP A 290 -25.89 39.10 6.55
C ASP A 290 -27.17 38.54 7.23
N ARG A 291 -27.15 37.28 7.67
CA ARG A 291 -28.26 36.57 8.34
C ARG A 291 -27.72 35.59 9.39
N GLU A 292 -28.56 35.30 10.39
CA GLU A 292 -28.29 34.17 11.29
C GLU A 292 -28.31 32.86 10.48
N LEU A 293 -27.23 32.11 10.58
CA LEU A 293 -27.11 30.79 9.99
C LEU A 293 -27.71 29.79 11.00
N THR A 294 -28.88 29.24 10.69
CA THR A 294 -29.58 28.24 11.49
C THR A 294 -29.10 26.84 11.19
#